data_e4f64a5eb73b32c6398e186cfc95ffc1
#
_entry.id   e4f64a5eb73b32c6398e186cfc95ffc1
#
_cell.length_a   1.000
_cell.length_b   1.000
_cell.length_c   1.000
_cell.angle_alpha   90.00
_cell.angle_beta   90.00
_cell.angle_gamma   90.00
#
_symmetry.space_group_name_H-M   'P 1'
#
loop_
_entity.id
_entity.type
_entity.pdbx_description
1 polymer ?
#
loop_
_entity_poly.entity_id
_entity_poly.type
_entity_poly.pdbx_seq_one_letter_code
_entity_poly.pdbx_strand_id
1 'polypeptide(L)'
;MGSAQLYFFPLIGTPREVGVPSLMFRGEIMRIPLRITTRWTALLVASVALVWAASFLAGPHRGTSPVLAAELKPIQLPNPEITGGMPLMQALAARKTTRAFIDKPLPVQTLSNLLWAAFGVNRPRAVKSDLGRTAPSAYNKQDITLEVVLADGAYVYDAEANLLRPVLSGDVRGAISSAPAAHAAVTIIYVAPVKDDYAQVDAGFIAQNVYLFAASEGLNAWFYTVHAQDVAAKLGLGPDRSVLYAQSVGYPPQ
;
A
#
# COMPACT_ATOMS: atom_id res chain seq x y z
N MET A 1 50.02 0.06 -29.65
CA MET A 1 50.52 0.99 -28.61
C MET A 1 49.39 1.97 -28.30
N GLY A 2 48.58 1.70 -27.30
CA GLY A 2 47.45 2.53 -26.86
C GLY A 2 47.50 2.59 -25.34
N SER A 3 47.82 3.75 -24.83
CA SER A 3 48.01 4.10 -23.42
C SER A 3 46.68 4.08 -22.66
N ALA A 4 46.60 3.25 -21.61
CA ALA A 4 45.53 3.24 -20.63
C ALA A 4 45.68 4.45 -19.69
N GLN A 5 44.66 5.29 -19.61
CA GLN A 5 44.59 6.44 -18.71
C GLN A 5 43.92 6.03 -17.43
N LEU A 6 44.66 5.94 -16.33
CA LEU A 6 44.20 5.68 -14.98
C LEU A 6 43.62 6.99 -14.39
N TYR A 7 42.33 7.01 -14.05
CA TYR A 7 41.72 8.07 -13.27
C TYR A 7 41.90 7.77 -11.77
N PHE A 8 42.66 8.63 -11.10
CA PHE A 8 42.74 8.66 -9.63
C PHE A 8 41.59 9.46 -9.07
N PHE A 9 40.80 8.84 -8.17
CA PHE A 9 39.87 9.53 -7.30
C PHE A 9 40.57 9.93 -5.99
N PRO A 10 40.42 11.16 -5.49
CA PRO A 10 40.99 11.56 -4.19
C PRO A 10 40.11 11.03 -3.04
N LEU A 11 40.76 10.44 -2.05
CA LEU A 11 40.21 10.06 -0.75
C LEU A 11 39.75 11.31 0.01
N ILE A 12 38.46 11.37 0.31
CA ILE A 12 37.84 12.41 1.14
C ILE A 12 38.00 12.04 2.61
N GLY A 13 38.45 13.04 3.37
CA GLY A 13 38.93 12.98 4.74
C GLY A 13 37.95 12.49 5.79
N THR A 14 38.54 12.08 6.90
CA THR A 14 37.94 11.61 8.16
C THR A 14 36.97 12.63 8.79
N PRO A 15 35.88 12.20 9.44
CA PRO A 15 34.97 13.10 10.16
C PRO A 15 35.60 13.66 11.44
N ARG A 16 35.54 14.97 11.64
CA ARG A 16 35.82 15.63 12.91
C ARG A 16 34.73 15.30 13.93
N GLU A 17 35.14 14.86 15.09
CA GLU A 17 34.29 14.75 16.28
C GLU A 17 33.76 16.13 16.68
N VAL A 18 32.45 16.27 16.77
CA VAL A 18 31.79 17.45 17.35
C VAL A 18 31.40 17.10 18.77
N GLY A 19 32.08 17.70 19.74
CA GLY A 19 31.80 17.55 21.15
C GLY A 19 30.42 18.09 21.53
N VAL A 20 29.67 17.29 22.29
CA VAL A 20 28.37 17.66 22.88
C VAL A 20 28.63 18.33 24.25
N PRO A 21 28.11 19.53 24.53
CA PRO A 21 28.23 20.13 25.86
C PRO A 21 27.26 19.47 26.83
N SER A 22 27.79 18.93 27.93
CA SER A 22 27.04 18.40 29.08
C SER A 22 26.44 19.55 29.87
N LEU A 23 25.11 19.69 29.88
CA LEU A 23 24.38 20.55 30.81
C LEU A 23 24.00 19.73 32.06
N MET A 24 24.71 19.98 33.16
CA MET A 24 24.29 19.52 34.51
C MET A 24 23.11 20.38 34.98
N PHE A 25 21.94 19.74 35.15
CA PHE A 25 20.86 20.29 35.93
C PHE A 25 20.92 19.79 37.38
N ARG A 26 21.12 20.75 38.31
CA ARG A 26 21.08 20.55 39.76
C ARG A 26 19.60 20.41 40.17
N GLY A 27 19.24 19.24 40.69
CA GLY A 27 17.86 18.96 41.14
C GLY A 27 17.57 19.58 42.52
N GLU A 28 16.61 20.47 42.58
CA GLU A 28 15.91 20.81 43.82
C GLU A 28 14.48 20.25 43.76
N ILE A 29 14.19 19.33 44.68
CA ILE A 29 12.85 18.75 44.85
C ILE A 29 12.02 19.72 45.68
N MET A 30 11.13 20.48 45.03
CA MET A 30 10.16 21.32 45.72
C MET A 30 8.99 20.47 46.20
N ARG A 31 8.90 20.20 47.51
CA ARG A 31 7.76 19.54 48.18
C ARG A 31 6.65 20.57 48.40
N ILE A 32 5.57 20.45 47.64
CA ILE A 32 4.35 21.25 47.86
C ILE A 32 3.44 20.50 48.85
N PRO A 33 3.08 21.08 50.01
CA PRO A 33 2.17 20.43 50.96
C PRO A 33 0.74 20.57 50.46
N LEU A 34 0.13 19.47 50.06
CA LEU A 34 -1.29 19.41 49.67
C LEU A 34 -2.17 19.43 50.94
N ARG A 35 -2.68 20.60 51.34
CA ARG A 35 -3.74 20.70 52.35
C ARG A 35 -5.09 20.53 51.64
N ILE A 36 -5.62 19.32 51.70
CA ILE A 36 -7.01 19.05 51.26
C ILE A 36 -7.94 19.44 52.38
N THR A 37 -8.71 20.54 52.18
CA THR A 37 -9.75 20.97 53.13
C THR A 37 -11.03 20.16 52.88
N THR A 38 -11.54 19.55 53.92
CA THR A 38 -12.68 18.61 54.00
C THR A 38 -14.06 19.20 53.54
N ARG A 39 -14.10 20.37 52.92
CA ARG A 39 -15.35 20.99 52.46
C ARG A 39 -15.76 20.67 51.01
N TRP A 40 -14.91 20.02 50.24
CA TRP A 40 -15.20 19.70 48.82
C TRP A 40 -15.68 18.26 48.57
N THR A 41 -15.63 17.39 49.56
CA THR A 41 -16.03 15.97 49.40
C THR A 41 -17.55 15.78 49.39
N ALA A 42 -18.32 16.71 49.98
CA ALA A 42 -19.78 16.63 50.01
C ALA A 42 -20.46 17.02 48.66
N LEU A 43 -19.80 17.81 47.85
CA LEU A 43 -20.34 18.24 46.56
C LEU A 43 -20.10 17.23 45.44
N LEU A 44 -19.08 16.41 45.55
CA LEU A 44 -18.76 15.37 44.54
C LEU A 44 -19.67 14.15 44.65
N VAL A 45 -20.18 13.81 45.85
CA VAL A 45 -21.12 12.68 46.02
C VAL A 45 -22.50 12.98 45.51
N ALA A 46 -22.96 14.26 45.61
CA ALA A 46 -24.26 14.65 45.09
C ALA A 46 -24.34 14.68 43.53
N SER A 47 -23.23 15.00 42.86
CA SER A 47 -23.19 15.02 41.40
C SER A 47 -23.14 13.63 40.76
N VAL A 48 -22.55 12.63 41.41
CA VAL A 48 -22.52 11.25 40.92
C VAL A 48 -23.91 10.59 41.02
N ALA A 49 -24.72 10.91 42.06
CA ALA A 49 -26.07 10.36 42.22
C ALA A 49 -27.05 10.89 41.16
N LEU A 50 -26.88 12.15 40.71
CA LEU A 50 -27.75 12.75 39.69
C LEU A 50 -27.47 12.17 38.28
N VAL A 51 -26.24 11.78 37.99
CA VAL A 51 -25.89 11.15 36.71
C VAL A 51 -26.44 9.72 36.61
N TRP A 52 -26.54 8.98 37.71
CA TRP A 52 -27.13 7.64 37.74
C TRP A 52 -28.66 7.64 37.59
N ALA A 53 -29.35 8.65 38.10
CA ALA A 53 -30.80 8.77 37.97
C ALA A 53 -31.24 9.13 36.54
N ALA A 54 -30.45 9.90 35.82
CA ALA A 54 -30.74 10.26 34.43
C ALA A 54 -30.57 9.08 33.45
N SER A 55 -29.74 8.07 33.79
CA SER A 55 -29.52 6.88 32.95
C SER A 55 -30.67 5.87 32.97
N PHE A 56 -31.58 5.95 33.95
CA PHE A 56 -32.71 5.01 34.07
C PHE A 56 -33.99 5.48 33.31
N LEU A 57 -34.03 6.72 32.81
CA LEU A 57 -35.13 7.25 32.02
C LEU A 57 -34.92 7.23 30.52
N ALA A 58 -33.74 6.82 30.07
CA ALA A 58 -33.49 6.52 28.67
C ALA A 58 -34.10 5.14 28.38
N GLY A 59 -35.25 5.12 27.73
CA GLY A 59 -35.88 3.91 27.21
C GLY A 59 -34.89 3.12 26.32
N PRO A 60 -35.17 1.84 26.02
CA PRO A 60 -34.26 1.03 25.26
C PRO A 60 -33.99 1.72 23.91
N HIS A 61 -32.81 2.36 23.80
CA HIS A 61 -32.29 2.67 22.49
C HIS A 61 -32.29 1.35 21.72
N ARG A 62 -33.18 1.25 20.75
CA ARG A 62 -33.06 0.22 19.71
C ARG A 62 -31.69 0.43 19.09
N GLY A 63 -30.70 -0.27 19.66
CA GLY A 63 -29.41 -0.36 19.05
C GLY A 63 -29.65 -0.94 17.66
N THR A 64 -29.47 -0.11 16.65
CA THR A 64 -29.18 -0.62 15.31
C THR A 64 -28.00 -1.54 15.53
N SER A 65 -28.22 -2.84 15.50
CA SER A 65 -27.15 -3.82 15.46
C SER A 65 -26.17 -3.34 14.40
N PRO A 66 -24.88 -3.20 14.70
CA PRO A 66 -23.92 -2.89 13.65
C PRO A 66 -24.14 -3.99 12.59
N VAL A 67 -24.54 -3.58 11.39
CA VAL A 67 -24.48 -4.46 10.23
C VAL A 67 -23.01 -4.86 10.20
N LEU A 68 -22.73 -6.10 10.62
CA LEU A 68 -21.41 -6.68 10.51
C LEU A 68 -21.01 -6.49 9.06
N ALA A 69 -20.07 -5.59 8.79
CA ALA A 69 -19.50 -5.45 7.46
C ALA A 69 -19.10 -6.87 7.05
N ALA A 70 -19.60 -7.33 5.91
CA ALA A 70 -19.32 -8.69 5.43
C ALA A 70 -17.80 -8.87 5.47
N GLU A 71 -17.37 -9.94 6.14
CA GLU A 71 -15.94 -10.22 6.29
C GLU A 71 -15.35 -10.43 4.89
N LEU A 72 -14.37 -9.61 4.53
CA LEU A 72 -13.72 -9.67 3.24
C LEU A 72 -13.00 -11.03 3.12
N LYS A 73 -13.35 -11.82 2.10
CA LYS A 73 -12.80 -13.16 1.92
C LYS A 73 -11.62 -13.16 0.96
N PRO A 74 -10.65 -14.09 1.13
CA PRO A 74 -9.62 -14.31 0.13
C PRO A 74 -10.24 -14.64 -1.24
N ILE A 75 -9.64 -14.14 -2.32
CA ILE A 75 -10.04 -14.44 -3.69
C ILE A 75 -9.00 -15.37 -4.30
N GLN A 76 -9.34 -16.63 -4.50
CA GLN A 76 -8.51 -17.55 -5.27
C GLN A 76 -8.59 -17.14 -6.74
N LEU A 77 -7.46 -16.74 -7.32
CA LEU A 77 -7.37 -16.39 -8.72
C LEU A 77 -7.29 -17.67 -9.58
N PRO A 78 -7.92 -17.69 -10.74
CA PRO A 78 -7.72 -18.77 -11.70
C PRO A 78 -6.28 -18.77 -12.22
N ASN A 79 -5.81 -19.91 -12.77
CA ASN A 79 -4.52 -19.94 -13.42
C ASN A 79 -4.44 -18.87 -14.53
N PRO A 80 -3.33 -18.13 -14.63
CA PRO A 80 -3.19 -17.13 -15.68
C PRO A 80 -3.14 -17.78 -17.05
N GLU A 81 -3.80 -17.18 -18.03
CA GLU A 81 -3.71 -17.54 -19.43
C GLU A 81 -2.49 -16.85 -20.02
N ILE A 82 -1.45 -17.64 -20.33
CA ILE A 82 -0.16 -17.12 -20.80
C ILE A 82 0.01 -17.20 -22.32
N THR A 83 -1.03 -17.64 -23.01
CA THR A 83 -1.06 -17.75 -24.47
C THR A 83 -2.07 -16.79 -25.03
N GLY A 84 -1.72 -16.05 -26.08
CA GLY A 84 -2.61 -15.06 -26.67
C GLY A 84 -2.14 -13.62 -26.41
N GLY A 85 -3.08 -12.70 -26.43
CA GLY A 85 -2.80 -11.27 -26.35
C GLY A 85 -2.22 -10.65 -27.62
N MET A 86 -1.90 -9.36 -27.54
CA MET A 86 -1.30 -8.60 -28.65
C MET A 86 0.19 -8.93 -28.78
N PRO A 87 0.74 -9.08 -30.00
CA PRO A 87 2.18 -9.20 -30.18
C PRO A 87 2.93 -8.04 -29.50
N LEU A 88 4.06 -8.35 -28.86
CA LEU A 88 4.80 -7.39 -28.02
C LEU A 88 5.04 -6.04 -28.69
N MET A 89 5.48 -6.03 -29.95
CA MET A 89 5.76 -4.77 -30.66
C MET A 89 4.49 -3.94 -30.91
N GLN A 90 3.34 -4.59 -31.09
CA GLN A 90 2.06 -3.91 -31.20
C GLN A 90 1.59 -3.38 -29.85
N ALA A 91 1.78 -4.14 -28.76
CA ALA A 91 1.48 -3.69 -27.41
C ALA A 91 2.33 -2.47 -27.03
N LEU A 92 3.63 -2.47 -27.37
CA LEU A 92 4.52 -1.31 -27.18
C LEU A 92 4.04 -0.09 -27.97
N ALA A 93 3.61 -0.27 -29.22
CA ALA A 93 3.09 0.81 -30.06
C ALA A 93 1.74 1.36 -29.55
N ALA A 94 0.87 0.49 -29.01
CA ALA A 94 -0.45 0.86 -28.50
C ALA A 94 -0.40 1.44 -27.06
N ARG A 95 0.65 1.14 -26.28
CA ARG A 95 0.79 1.56 -24.88
C ARG A 95 0.73 3.08 -24.75
N LYS A 96 -0.20 3.56 -23.93
CA LYS A 96 -0.33 4.98 -23.58
C LYS A 96 -0.80 5.13 -22.14
N THR A 97 -0.59 6.30 -21.54
CA THR A 97 -1.21 6.67 -20.25
C THR A 97 -2.58 7.28 -20.53
N THR A 98 -3.60 6.74 -19.90
CA THR A 98 -4.99 7.22 -19.99
C THR A 98 -5.57 7.36 -18.60
N ARG A 99 -6.32 8.43 -18.34
CA ARG A 99 -6.79 8.82 -17.00
C ARG A 99 -8.30 8.80 -16.85
N ALA A 100 -9.00 8.20 -17.80
CA ALA A 100 -10.46 8.09 -17.80
C ALA A 100 -10.86 6.62 -17.65
N PHE A 101 -11.72 6.33 -16.70
CA PHE A 101 -12.18 4.97 -16.38
C PHE A 101 -13.69 4.99 -16.18
N ILE A 102 -14.36 3.89 -16.57
CA ILE A 102 -15.73 3.62 -16.15
C ILE A 102 -15.74 2.65 -14.98
N ASP A 103 -16.70 2.79 -14.07
CA ASP A 103 -16.86 1.92 -12.92
C ASP A 103 -17.45 0.57 -13.35
N LYS A 104 -16.56 -0.30 -13.84
CA LYS A 104 -16.89 -1.65 -14.30
C LYS A 104 -15.79 -2.60 -13.84
N PRO A 105 -16.11 -3.64 -13.06
CA PRO A 105 -15.11 -4.59 -12.57
C PRO A 105 -14.49 -5.40 -13.72
N LEU A 106 -13.23 -5.80 -13.54
CA LEU A 106 -12.60 -6.78 -14.42
C LEU A 106 -13.14 -8.18 -14.11
N PRO A 107 -13.32 -9.03 -15.14
CA PRO A 107 -13.49 -10.47 -14.93
C PRO A 107 -12.33 -11.03 -14.11
N VAL A 108 -12.59 -12.00 -13.24
CA VAL A 108 -11.57 -12.56 -12.35
C VAL A 108 -10.38 -13.18 -13.13
N GLN A 109 -10.63 -13.73 -14.33
CA GLN A 109 -9.59 -14.23 -15.21
C GLN A 109 -8.69 -13.11 -15.71
N THR A 110 -9.28 -11.98 -16.16
CA THR A 110 -8.52 -10.80 -16.61
C THR A 110 -7.71 -10.20 -15.46
N LEU A 111 -8.26 -10.17 -14.23
CA LEU A 111 -7.54 -9.73 -13.04
C LEU A 111 -6.37 -10.66 -12.73
N SER A 112 -6.56 -11.98 -12.83
CA SER A 112 -5.48 -12.97 -12.65
C SER A 112 -4.36 -12.76 -13.68
N ASN A 113 -4.72 -12.62 -14.94
CA ASN A 113 -3.76 -12.40 -16.03
C ASN A 113 -2.97 -11.08 -15.83
N LEU A 114 -3.66 -10.01 -15.42
CA LEU A 114 -3.04 -8.72 -15.12
C LEU A 114 -2.01 -8.83 -13.99
N LEU A 115 -2.39 -9.45 -12.87
CA LEU A 115 -1.51 -9.55 -11.69
C LEU A 115 -0.33 -10.48 -11.97
N TRP A 116 -0.57 -11.56 -12.72
CA TRP A 116 0.52 -12.42 -13.19
C TRP A 116 1.46 -11.68 -14.14
N ALA A 117 0.93 -10.94 -15.11
CA ALA A 117 1.75 -10.13 -16.00
C ALA A 117 2.58 -9.10 -15.22
N ALA A 118 1.98 -8.46 -14.21
CA ALA A 118 2.64 -7.48 -13.36
C ALA A 118 3.87 -8.07 -12.63
N PHE A 119 3.64 -9.08 -11.76
CA PHE A 119 4.67 -9.61 -10.86
C PHE A 119 4.44 -11.08 -10.49
N GLY A 120 3.81 -11.85 -11.39
CA GLY A 120 3.54 -13.27 -11.18
C GLY A 120 4.79 -14.15 -11.22
N VAL A 121 4.63 -15.39 -10.79
CA VAL A 121 5.67 -16.42 -10.88
C VAL A 121 5.68 -17.00 -12.29
N ASN A 122 6.78 -16.84 -13.02
CA ASN A 122 6.97 -17.38 -14.37
C ASN A 122 7.93 -18.57 -14.42
N ARG A 123 8.74 -18.76 -13.38
CA ARG A 123 9.59 -19.92 -13.19
C ARG A 123 9.42 -20.41 -11.75
N PRO A 124 8.79 -21.59 -11.54
CA PRO A 124 8.67 -22.18 -10.22
C PRO A 124 10.05 -22.55 -9.66
N ARG A 125 10.16 -22.59 -8.34
CA ARG A 125 11.43 -22.90 -7.67
C ARG A 125 11.88 -24.34 -7.91
N ALA A 126 13.13 -24.52 -8.32
CA ALA A 126 13.88 -25.74 -7.97
C ALA A 126 14.46 -25.61 -6.54
N VAL A 127 14.97 -24.42 -6.19
CA VAL A 127 15.42 -24.00 -4.84
C VAL A 127 14.87 -22.61 -4.53
N LYS A 128 14.81 -22.22 -3.24
CA LYS A 128 14.16 -20.97 -2.80
C LYS A 128 14.70 -19.71 -3.47
N SER A 129 15.99 -19.67 -3.84
CA SER A 129 16.65 -18.56 -4.53
C SER A 129 16.29 -18.39 -6.01
N ASP A 130 15.65 -19.42 -6.63
CA ASP A 130 15.47 -19.47 -8.08
C ASP A 130 14.06 -19.11 -8.54
N LEU A 131 13.22 -18.58 -7.62
CA LEU A 131 11.90 -18.11 -7.99
C LEU A 131 12.02 -16.99 -9.03
N GLY A 132 11.51 -17.23 -10.23
CA GLY A 132 11.44 -16.21 -11.28
C GLY A 132 10.14 -15.48 -11.27
N ARG A 133 10.21 -14.15 -11.50
CA ARG A 133 9.05 -13.27 -11.67
C ARG A 133 8.94 -12.81 -13.10
N THR A 134 7.77 -12.36 -13.50
CA THR A 134 7.52 -11.72 -14.81
C THR A 134 8.25 -10.39 -14.95
N ALA A 135 8.46 -9.66 -13.85
CA ALA A 135 9.32 -8.49 -13.80
C ALA A 135 10.65 -8.82 -13.09
N PRO A 136 11.79 -8.26 -13.52
CA PRO A 136 13.03 -8.38 -12.79
C PRO A 136 12.99 -7.57 -11.49
N SER A 137 13.89 -7.89 -10.55
CA SER A 137 14.17 -7.04 -9.39
C SER A 137 15.67 -7.00 -9.12
N ALA A 138 16.16 -5.92 -8.54
CA ALA A 138 17.56 -5.74 -8.21
C ALA A 138 18.01 -6.84 -7.25
N TYR A 139 19.11 -7.52 -7.58
CA TYR A 139 19.64 -8.64 -6.81
C TYR A 139 18.63 -9.77 -6.54
N ASN A 140 17.57 -9.86 -7.36
CA ASN A 140 16.47 -10.81 -7.19
C ASN A 140 15.80 -10.74 -5.81
N LYS A 141 15.75 -9.56 -5.19
CA LYS A 141 15.16 -9.34 -3.85
C LYS A 141 13.66 -9.63 -3.82
N GLN A 142 12.94 -9.24 -4.87
CA GLN A 142 11.49 -9.47 -5.03
C GLN A 142 10.66 -8.94 -3.86
N ASP A 143 11.07 -7.84 -3.26
CA ASP A 143 10.52 -7.26 -2.04
C ASP A 143 9.43 -6.20 -2.27
N ILE A 144 9.07 -5.95 -3.54
CA ILE A 144 7.86 -5.18 -3.87
C ILE A 144 6.62 -6.01 -3.55
N THR A 145 5.75 -5.46 -2.74
CA THR A 145 4.41 -5.97 -2.48
C THR A 145 3.39 -5.21 -3.32
N LEU A 146 2.47 -5.92 -3.94
CA LEU A 146 1.34 -5.33 -4.66
C LEU A 146 0.10 -5.38 -3.76
N GLU A 147 -0.34 -4.21 -3.28
CA GLU A 147 -1.66 -4.05 -2.68
C GLU A 147 -2.66 -3.78 -3.79
N VAL A 148 -3.71 -4.59 -3.85
CA VAL A 148 -4.71 -4.60 -4.94
C VAL A 148 -6.02 -4.06 -4.40
N VAL A 149 -6.43 -2.88 -4.86
CA VAL A 149 -7.65 -2.22 -4.42
C VAL A 149 -8.74 -2.43 -5.45
N LEU A 150 -9.83 -3.06 -5.02
CA LEU A 150 -11.04 -3.36 -5.78
C LEU A 150 -12.23 -2.60 -5.17
N ALA A 151 -13.41 -2.72 -5.80
CA ALA A 151 -14.63 -2.09 -5.31
C ALA A 151 -15.12 -2.63 -3.95
N ASP A 152 -14.78 -3.87 -3.60
CA ASP A 152 -15.18 -4.53 -2.36
C ASP A 152 -14.13 -4.44 -1.25
N GLY A 153 -12.89 -4.05 -1.57
CA GLY A 153 -11.83 -3.92 -0.57
C GLY A 153 -10.43 -3.84 -1.13
N ALA A 154 -9.47 -3.88 -0.20
CA ALA A 154 -8.04 -3.95 -0.49
C ALA A 154 -7.50 -5.33 -0.11
N TYR A 155 -6.55 -5.80 -0.89
CA TYR A 155 -5.95 -7.13 -0.80
C TYR A 155 -4.44 -7.05 -1.04
N VAL A 156 -3.69 -8.01 -0.50
CA VAL A 156 -2.30 -8.29 -0.92
C VAL A 156 -2.29 -9.38 -1.97
N TYR A 157 -1.59 -9.20 -3.06
CA TYR A 157 -1.36 -10.24 -4.05
C TYR A 157 -0.26 -11.20 -3.61
N ASP A 158 -0.64 -12.44 -3.34
CA ASP A 158 0.26 -13.56 -3.14
C ASP A 158 0.48 -14.28 -4.49
N ALA A 159 1.59 -13.98 -5.13
CA ALA A 159 1.86 -14.52 -6.46
C ALA A 159 2.26 -16.00 -6.46
N GLU A 160 2.75 -16.56 -5.33
CA GLU A 160 3.09 -17.99 -5.23
C GLU A 160 1.81 -18.82 -5.09
N ALA A 161 0.86 -18.35 -4.29
CA ALA A 161 -0.42 -18.99 -4.13
C ALA A 161 -1.45 -18.60 -5.21
N ASN A 162 -1.13 -17.62 -6.04
CA ASN A 162 -2.04 -16.95 -6.97
C ASN A 162 -3.35 -16.52 -6.29
N LEU A 163 -3.23 -15.81 -5.18
CA LEU A 163 -4.30 -15.51 -4.24
C LEU A 163 -4.30 -14.02 -3.88
N LEU A 164 -5.47 -13.43 -3.76
CA LEU A 164 -5.66 -12.13 -3.12
C LEU A 164 -6.03 -12.35 -1.64
N ARG A 165 -5.14 -11.92 -0.73
CA ARG A 165 -5.36 -11.96 0.72
C ARG A 165 -6.03 -10.68 1.17
N PRO A 166 -7.16 -10.74 1.90
CA PRO A 166 -7.89 -9.55 2.33
C PRO A 166 -7.08 -8.72 3.34
N VAL A 167 -7.14 -7.40 3.19
CA VAL A 167 -6.52 -6.41 4.08
C VAL A 167 -7.57 -5.49 4.70
N LEU A 168 -8.44 -4.92 3.87
CA LEU A 168 -9.43 -3.93 4.30
C LEU A 168 -10.71 -4.09 3.49
N SER A 169 -11.87 -4.22 4.18
CA SER A 169 -13.17 -4.32 3.53
C SER A 169 -13.75 -2.95 3.18
N GLY A 170 -14.60 -2.93 2.14
CA GLY A 170 -15.32 -1.76 1.66
C GLY A 170 -14.58 -1.02 0.54
N ASP A 171 -15.33 -0.22 -0.23
CA ASP A 171 -14.74 0.56 -1.32
C ASP A 171 -13.88 1.70 -0.79
N VAL A 172 -12.58 1.53 -0.90
CA VAL A 172 -11.57 2.53 -0.49
C VAL A 172 -10.89 3.21 -1.67
N ARG A 173 -11.31 2.93 -2.93
CA ARG A 173 -10.72 3.49 -4.15
C ARG A 173 -10.67 5.01 -4.11
N GLY A 174 -11.77 5.67 -3.72
CA GLY A 174 -11.86 7.12 -3.61
C GLY A 174 -10.96 7.75 -2.53
N ALA A 175 -10.58 6.98 -1.51
CA ALA A 175 -9.70 7.45 -0.43
C ALA A 175 -8.20 7.23 -0.73
N ILE A 176 -7.88 6.28 -1.62
CA ILE A 176 -6.51 5.88 -1.95
C ILE A 176 -6.06 6.47 -3.28
N SER A 177 -6.99 6.65 -4.23
CA SER A 177 -6.69 7.08 -5.59
C SER A 177 -7.00 8.55 -5.80
N SER A 178 -6.39 9.17 -6.80
CA SER A 178 -6.85 10.47 -7.31
C SER A 178 -8.22 10.33 -8.01
N ALA A 179 -9.01 11.41 -8.05
CA ALA A 179 -10.41 11.39 -8.46
C ALA A 179 -10.71 10.63 -9.77
N PRO A 180 -9.96 10.78 -10.89
CA PRO A 180 -10.22 9.99 -12.08
C PRO A 180 -10.02 8.49 -11.88
N ALA A 181 -9.09 8.09 -11.01
CA ALA A 181 -8.75 6.70 -10.74
C ALA A 181 -9.72 6.00 -9.78
N ALA A 182 -10.56 6.75 -9.05
CA ALA A 182 -11.56 6.18 -8.15
C ALA A 182 -12.61 5.29 -8.86
N HIS A 183 -12.77 5.45 -10.18
CA HIS A 183 -13.64 4.64 -11.02
C HIS A 183 -12.91 3.50 -11.76
N ALA A 184 -11.61 3.34 -11.54
CA ALA A 184 -10.87 2.24 -12.15
C ALA A 184 -11.34 0.90 -11.59
N ALA A 185 -11.31 -0.14 -12.41
CA ALA A 185 -11.69 -1.49 -12.01
C ALA A 185 -10.76 -2.03 -10.91
N VAL A 186 -9.47 -1.68 -10.98
CA VAL A 186 -8.43 -2.05 -10.02
C VAL A 186 -7.40 -0.92 -9.89
N THR A 187 -6.93 -0.69 -8.67
CA THR A 187 -5.75 0.13 -8.41
C THR A 187 -4.70 -0.72 -7.70
N ILE A 188 -3.52 -0.82 -8.28
CA ILE A 188 -2.36 -1.49 -7.71
C ILE A 188 -1.54 -0.45 -6.98
N ILE A 189 -1.27 -0.67 -5.69
CA ILE A 189 -0.37 0.15 -4.87
C ILE A 189 0.95 -0.61 -4.73
N TYR A 190 2.05 0.04 -5.08
CA TYR A 190 3.40 -0.49 -5.00
C TYR A 190 3.97 -0.17 -3.62
N VAL A 191 4.25 -1.19 -2.84
CA VAL A 191 4.77 -1.07 -1.47
C VAL A 191 6.14 -1.75 -1.38
N ALA A 192 7.09 -1.07 -0.76
CA ALA A 192 8.46 -1.58 -0.59
C ALA A 192 8.95 -1.40 0.86
N PRO A 193 10.05 -2.07 1.25
CA PRO A 193 10.79 -1.71 2.46
C PRO A 193 11.29 -0.25 2.40
N VAL A 194 11.25 0.46 3.53
CA VAL A 194 11.66 1.88 3.61
C VAL A 194 13.12 2.11 3.18
N LYS A 195 13.98 1.10 3.36
CA LYS A 195 15.42 1.18 3.06
C LYS A 195 15.80 0.32 1.84
N ASP A 196 15.07 0.46 0.75
CA ASP A 196 15.41 -0.20 -0.50
C ASP A 196 15.75 0.83 -1.59
N ASP A 197 17.03 0.93 -1.94
CA ASP A 197 17.55 1.89 -2.92
C ASP A 197 17.06 1.60 -4.35
N TYR A 198 16.59 0.39 -4.64
CA TYR A 198 16.14 -0.06 -5.97
C TYR A 198 14.62 -0.16 -6.10
N ALA A 199 13.88 0.06 -5.02
CA ALA A 199 12.43 -0.13 -4.98
C ALA A 199 11.69 0.63 -6.09
N GLN A 200 12.11 1.85 -6.40
CA GLN A 200 11.49 2.67 -7.44
C GLN A 200 11.74 2.11 -8.85
N VAL A 201 12.94 1.57 -9.07
CA VAL A 201 13.31 0.92 -10.35
C VAL A 201 12.51 -0.37 -10.53
N ASP A 202 12.46 -1.20 -9.49
CA ASP A 202 11.71 -2.46 -9.50
C ASP A 202 10.21 -2.23 -9.70
N ALA A 203 9.63 -1.21 -9.03
CA ALA A 203 8.25 -0.78 -9.26
C ALA A 203 8.02 -0.34 -10.72
N GLY A 204 8.98 0.35 -11.34
CA GLY A 204 8.92 0.76 -12.74
C GLY A 204 8.88 -0.42 -13.71
N PHE A 205 9.65 -1.49 -13.45
CA PHE A 205 9.60 -2.73 -14.26
C PHE A 205 8.23 -3.38 -14.18
N ILE A 206 7.67 -3.49 -12.98
CA ILE A 206 6.33 -4.06 -12.76
C ILE A 206 5.27 -3.19 -13.46
N ALA A 207 5.36 -1.88 -13.29
CA ALA A 207 4.40 -0.94 -13.87
C ALA A 207 4.39 -0.97 -15.39
N GLN A 208 5.54 -1.17 -16.04
CA GLN A 208 5.59 -1.33 -17.49
C GLN A 208 4.89 -2.60 -17.96
N ASN A 209 5.02 -3.72 -17.22
CA ASN A 209 4.28 -4.93 -17.53
C ASN A 209 2.76 -4.71 -17.46
N VAL A 210 2.28 -4.00 -16.44
CA VAL A 210 0.87 -3.61 -16.30
C VAL A 210 0.41 -2.76 -17.49
N TYR A 211 1.22 -1.80 -17.93
CA TYR A 211 0.90 -0.98 -19.10
C TYR A 211 0.80 -1.79 -20.40
N LEU A 212 1.72 -2.72 -20.61
CA LEU A 212 1.73 -3.59 -21.80
C LEU A 212 0.53 -4.53 -21.79
N PHE A 213 0.22 -5.12 -20.64
CA PHE A 213 -0.97 -5.93 -20.49
C PHE A 213 -2.24 -5.11 -20.78
N ALA A 214 -2.38 -3.93 -20.17
CA ALA A 214 -3.53 -3.07 -20.39
C ALA A 214 -3.69 -2.70 -21.87
N ALA A 215 -2.58 -2.38 -22.55
CA ALA A 215 -2.61 -2.08 -24.00
C ALA A 215 -3.07 -3.29 -24.81
N SER A 216 -2.60 -4.50 -24.46
CA SER A 216 -2.99 -5.76 -25.11
C SER A 216 -4.47 -6.07 -24.97
N GLU A 217 -5.07 -5.73 -23.82
CA GLU A 217 -6.46 -6.03 -23.48
C GLU A 217 -7.43 -4.87 -23.81
N GLY A 218 -6.94 -3.79 -24.42
CA GLY A 218 -7.76 -2.60 -24.71
C GLY A 218 -8.23 -1.86 -23.46
N LEU A 219 -7.51 -2.01 -22.35
CA LEU A 219 -7.77 -1.33 -21.09
C LEU A 219 -7.01 -0.01 -21.00
N ASN A 220 -7.56 0.93 -20.24
CA ASN A 220 -6.86 2.13 -19.82
C ASN A 220 -5.96 1.85 -18.64
N ALA A 221 -4.81 2.51 -18.57
CA ALA A 221 -3.90 2.43 -17.45
C ALA A 221 -3.26 3.80 -17.14
N TRP A 222 -3.06 4.07 -15.84
CA TRP A 222 -2.41 5.28 -15.34
C TRP A 222 -1.54 4.97 -14.12
N PHE A 223 -0.23 5.25 -14.23
CA PHE A 223 0.74 5.17 -13.13
C PHE A 223 0.99 6.57 -12.57
N TYR A 224 0.94 6.75 -11.24
CA TYR A 224 0.99 8.07 -10.60
C TYR A 224 1.47 7.99 -9.15
N THR A 225 1.83 9.16 -8.60
CA THR A 225 2.14 9.33 -7.19
C THR A 225 0.88 9.52 -6.36
N VAL A 226 0.89 9.08 -5.11
CA VAL A 226 -0.18 9.24 -4.12
C VAL A 226 0.37 9.91 -2.86
N HIS A 227 -0.50 10.33 -1.96
CA HIS A 227 -0.11 10.74 -0.61
C HIS A 227 0.29 9.51 0.20
N ALA A 228 1.58 9.14 0.13
CA ALA A 228 2.10 7.86 0.60
C ALA A 228 1.75 7.56 2.06
N GLN A 229 1.81 8.56 2.94
CA GLN A 229 1.51 8.40 4.37
C GLN A 229 0.02 8.11 4.61
N ASP A 230 -0.88 8.80 3.90
CA ASP A 230 -2.33 8.61 4.03
C ASP A 230 -2.74 7.22 3.53
N VAL A 231 -2.18 6.79 2.40
CA VAL A 231 -2.42 5.45 1.83
C VAL A 231 -1.85 4.37 2.76
N ALA A 232 -0.63 4.54 3.29
CA ALA A 232 -0.03 3.61 4.24
C ALA A 232 -0.88 3.47 5.51
N ALA A 233 -1.35 4.57 6.09
CA ALA A 233 -2.23 4.56 7.25
C ALA A 233 -3.57 3.88 6.95
N LYS A 234 -4.16 4.14 5.78
CA LYS A 234 -5.42 3.53 5.35
C LYS A 234 -5.33 2.02 5.17
N LEU A 235 -4.20 1.54 4.63
CA LEU A 235 -3.92 0.11 4.43
C LEU A 235 -3.34 -0.57 5.67
N GLY A 236 -3.07 0.17 6.76
CA GLY A 236 -2.50 -0.38 7.99
C GLY A 236 -1.07 -0.88 7.83
N LEU A 237 -0.28 -0.25 6.95
CA LEU A 237 1.11 -0.65 6.73
C LEU A 237 1.98 -0.33 7.94
N GLY A 238 2.92 -1.24 8.25
CA GLY A 238 3.90 -1.04 9.30
C GLY A 238 4.93 0.07 8.98
N PRO A 239 5.67 0.57 9.97
CA PRO A 239 6.62 1.66 9.81
C PRO A 239 7.85 1.29 8.96
N ASP A 240 8.08 0.02 8.72
CA ASP A 240 9.13 -0.53 7.86
C ASP A 240 8.76 -0.59 6.37
N ARG A 241 7.51 -0.25 6.03
CA ARG A 241 6.97 -0.28 4.67
C ARG A 241 6.66 1.12 4.17
N SER A 242 6.90 1.35 2.87
CA SER A 242 6.64 2.62 2.19
C SER A 242 5.80 2.41 0.94
N VAL A 243 4.80 3.25 0.76
CA VAL A 243 4.06 3.36 -0.49
C VAL A 243 4.89 4.17 -1.49
N LEU A 244 5.15 3.62 -2.67
CA LEU A 244 5.92 4.26 -3.72
C LEU A 244 5.02 4.97 -4.72
N TYR A 245 4.12 4.20 -5.34
CA TYR A 245 3.26 4.65 -6.44
C TYR A 245 1.93 3.90 -6.41
N ALA A 246 0.98 4.40 -7.20
CA ALA A 246 -0.23 3.71 -7.57
C ALA A 246 -0.32 3.54 -9.09
N GLN A 247 -0.99 2.49 -9.54
CA GLN A 247 -1.35 2.30 -10.95
C GLN A 247 -2.77 1.78 -11.07
N SER A 248 -3.62 2.56 -11.71
CA SER A 248 -5.01 2.21 -11.93
C SER A 248 -5.21 1.63 -13.31
N VAL A 249 -6.02 0.57 -13.41
CA VAL A 249 -6.39 -0.12 -14.64
C VAL A 249 -7.90 -0.31 -14.69
N GLY A 250 -8.49 -0.13 -15.88
CA GLY A 250 -9.93 -0.30 -16.05
C GLY A 250 -10.36 -0.04 -17.49
N TYR A 251 -11.66 -0.10 -17.73
CA TYR A 251 -12.23 0.11 -19.07
C TYR A 251 -12.24 1.58 -19.44
N PRO A 252 -12.00 1.91 -20.74
CA PRO A 252 -12.18 3.25 -21.26
C PRO A 252 -13.66 3.66 -21.25
N PRO A 253 -13.99 4.97 -21.15
CA PRO A 253 -15.30 5.48 -21.53
C PRO A 253 -15.61 5.12 -23.00
N GLN A 254 -16.91 4.88 -23.29
CA GLN A 254 -17.40 4.63 -24.65
C GLN A 254 -17.43 5.91 -25.45
#